data_ab8dbcbf5a790c6e9a73131450aae613
#
_entry.id   ab8dbcbf5a790c6e9a73131450aae613
#
_cell.length_a   1.000
_cell.length_b   1.000
_cell.length_c   1.000
_cell.angle_alpha   90.00
_cell.angle_beta   90.00
_cell.angle_gamma   90.00
#
_symmetry.space_group_name_H-M   'P 1'
#
loop_
_entity.id
_entity.type
_entity.pdbx_description
1 polymer ?
#
loop_
_entity_poly.entity_id
_entity_poly.type
_entity_poly.pdbx_seq_one_letter_code
_entity_poly.pdbx_strand_id
1 'polypeptide(L)'
;MEWRCEWCGKPHEEDDPPCDNCGHGTFEKAVVPQTDLESTTVWVCTECGRTHTKHSPPCSRCGNHKLVREKQRVDEEDLTAPGYLDLVTPRYLAGVAVVVVLAAVFLLGVTGVVQIPGLSSGLPSVSDVPGEAEAAGDRSLAAVEEAYLAELNDRREGAGLGTLDRDEQLDEVAEYTNKRIVKNRHGDGDPPDDGQISDAISGTCDPRSVTPALVTLPAEEGIDAADSDSALAGALVDGRVAQGDLPTADQRLTGVDVHVAPDGTTYLTEFTC
;
A
#
# COMPACT_ATOMS: atom_id res chain seq x y z
N MET A 1 10.06 -43.92 -33.34
CA MET A 1 10.42 -45.28 -32.84
C MET A 1 9.44 -46.24 -33.45
N GLU A 2 9.91 -47.02 -34.41
CA GLU A 2 9.00 -47.88 -35.17
C GLU A 2 9.12 -49.37 -34.80
N TRP A 3 10.18 -49.76 -34.11
CA TRP A 3 10.51 -51.13 -33.80
C TRP A 3 10.74 -51.38 -32.32
N ARG A 4 10.40 -52.54 -31.79
CA ARG A 4 10.68 -52.96 -30.42
C ARG A 4 11.28 -54.37 -30.41
N CYS A 5 12.27 -54.56 -29.53
CA CYS A 5 12.78 -55.91 -29.30
C CYS A 5 11.69 -56.78 -28.68
N GLU A 6 11.43 -57.93 -29.28
CA GLU A 6 10.38 -58.88 -28.86
C GLU A 6 10.62 -59.40 -27.44
N TRP A 7 11.86 -59.45 -26.98
CA TRP A 7 12.21 -60.00 -25.67
C TRP A 7 12.26 -58.99 -24.54
N CYS A 8 12.93 -57.86 -24.73
CA CYS A 8 13.11 -56.88 -23.66
C CYS A 8 12.28 -55.63 -23.85
N GLY A 9 11.53 -55.49 -24.95
CA GLY A 9 10.66 -54.32 -25.23
C GLY A 9 11.43 -53.03 -25.51
N LYS A 10 12.74 -53.03 -25.60
CA LYS A 10 13.52 -51.82 -25.89
C LYS A 10 13.13 -51.27 -27.26
N PRO A 11 12.84 -49.95 -27.34
CA PRO A 11 12.50 -49.31 -28.61
C PRO A 11 13.77 -49.10 -29.47
N HIS A 12 13.64 -49.35 -30.78
CA HIS A 12 14.63 -49.10 -31.82
C HIS A 12 14.04 -48.27 -32.94
N GLU A 13 14.85 -47.50 -33.61
CA GLU A 13 14.41 -46.66 -34.74
C GLU A 13 14.34 -47.45 -36.03
N GLU A 14 15.18 -48.46 -36.19
CA GLU A 14 15.28 -49.32 -37.35
C GLU A 14 15.23 -50.80 -36.94
N ASP A 15 14.89 -51.67 -37.91
CA ASP A 15 14.95 -53.14 -37.78
C ASP A 15 16.39 -53.64 -37.99
N ASP A 16 17.23 -53.39 -37.01
CA ASP A 16 18.66 -53.78 -37.08
C ASP A 16 19.03 -54.70 -35.89
N PRO A 17 18.71 -55.99 -35.96
CA PRO A 17 19.12 -56.96 -34.96
C PRO A 17 20.66 -57.28 -35.06
N PRO A 18 21.27 -57.62 -33.92
CA PRO A 18 20.70 -57.97 -32.62
C PRO A 18 20.46 -56.77 -31.70
N CYS A 19 19.52 -56.92 -30.77
CA CYS A 19 19.19 -55.90 -29.78
C CYS A 19 20.44 -55.60 -28.93
N ASP A 20 20.83 -54.36 -28.86
CA ASP A 20 22.01 -53.87 -28.12
C ASP A 20 21.84 -53.96 -26.58
N ASN A 21 20.62 -54.21 -26.10
CA ASN A 21 20.37 -54.40 -24.67
C ASN A 21 20.39 -55.87 -24.22
N CYS A 22 19.80 -56.78 -25.00
CA CYS A 22 19.64 -58.18 -24.60
C CYS A 22 20.21 -59.18 -25.62
N GLY A 23 20.71 -58.74 -26.77
CA GLY A 23 21.28 -59.57 -27.81
C GLY A 23 20.23 -60.35 -28.63
N HIS A 24 18.93 -60.12 -28.41
CA HIS A 24 17.88 -60.85 -29.15
C HIS A 24 17.83 -60.41 -30.61
N GLY A 25 17.59 -61.42 -31.49
CA GLY A 25 17.69 -61.28 -32.96
C GLY A 25 16.36 -60.97 -33.65
N THR A 26 15.29 -60.67 -32.93
CA THR A 26 13.95 -60.40 -33.52
C THR A 26 13.35 -59.12 -33.00
N PHE A 27 12.92 -58.26 -33.90
CA PHE A 27 12.18 -57.04 -33.59
C PHE A 27 10.76 -57.09 -34.13
N GLU A 28 9.84 -56.56 -33.39
CA GLU A 28 8.46 -56.39 -33.84
C GLU A 28 8.17 -54.92 -34.13
N LYS A 29 7.35 -54.66 -35.15
CA LYS A 29 6.96 -53.30 -35.47
C LYS A 29 6.03 -52.77 -34.36
N ALA A 30 6.39 -51.66 -33.75
CA ALA A 30 5.57 -51.01 -32.75
C ALA A 30 4.29 -50.50 -33.42
N VAL A 31 3.22 -51.27 -33.31
CA VAL A 31 1.87 -50.79 -33.69
C VAL A 31 1.40 -49.84 -32.61
N VAL A 32 1.53 -48.56 -32.88
CA VAL A 32 0.76 -47.56 -32.11
C VAL A 32 -0.68 -47.73 -32.52
N PRO A 33 -1.57 -48.24 -31.66
CA PRO A 33 -2.99 -48.26 -32.02
C PRO A 33 -3.38 -46.79 -32.21
N GLN A 34 -3.69 -46.39 -33.43
CA GLN A 34 -4.44 -45.17 -33.68
C GLN A 34 -5.86 -45.45 -33.13
N THR A 35 -6.04 -45.22 -31.84
CA THR A 35 -7.36 -45.08 -31.29
C THR A 35 -7.88 -43.77 -31.86
N ASP A 36 -8.85 -43.91 -32.81
CA ASP A 36 -9.74 -42.80 -33.14
C ASP A 36 -10.32 -42.31 -31.81
N LEU A 37 -9.83 -41.20 -31.31
CA LEU A 37 -10.27 -40.57 -30.06
C LEU A 37 -11.71 -40.09 -30.11
N GLU A 38 -12.34 -40.21 -31.29
CA GLU A 38 -13.70 -39.71 -31.52
C GLU A 38 -14.82 -40.52 -30.84
N SER A 39 -14.63 -41.79 -30.50
CA SER A 39 -15.66 -42.54 -29.75
C SER A 39 -15.13 -43.81 -29.10
N THR A 40 -15.13 -43.86 -27.79
CA THR A 40 -14.89 -45.07 -27.01
C THR A 40 -16.21 -45.75 -26.71
N THR A 41 -16.33 -47.05 -27.06
CA THR A 41 -17.56 -47.83 -26.76
C THR A 41 -17.42 -48.42 -25.35
N VAL A 42 -18.35 -48.09 -24.49
CA VAL A 42 -18.46 -48.57 -23.11
C VAL A 42 -19.76 -49.34 -22.91
N TRP A 43 -19.79 -50.18 -21.87
CA TRP A 43 -21.01 -50.86 -21.47
C TRP A 43 -21.58 -50.18 -20.21
N VAL A 44 -22.81 -49.76 -20.27
CA VAL A 44 -23.48 -49.03 -19.17
C VAL A 44 -24.53 -49.95 -18.54
N CYS A 45 -24.49 -50.05 -17.22
CA CYS A 45 -25.50 -50.78 -16.46
C CYS A 45 -26.82 -50.00 -16.46
N THR A 46 -27.90 -50.67 -16.90
CA THR A 46 -29.24 -50.04 -17.03
C THR A 46 -29.86 -49.62 -15.69
N GLU A 47 -29.35 -50.12 -14.58
CA GLU A 47 -29.95 -49.90 -13.26
C GLU A 47 -29.16 -48.86 -12.44
N CYS A 48 -27.83 -48.89 -12.47
CA CYS A 48 -27.02 -48.01 -11.65
C CYS A 48 -26.10 -47.04 -12.45
N GLY A 49 -26.19 -47.09 -13.80
CA GLY A 49 -25.40 -46.19 -14.68
C GLY A 49 -23.88 -46.43 -14.68
N ARG A 50 -23.39 -47.46 -13.99
CA ARG A 50 -21.95 -47.72 -13.96
C ARG A 50 -21.43 -48.14 -15.34
N THR A 51 -20.35 -47.53 -15.77
CA THR A 51 -19.64 -47.86 -17.00
C THR A 51 -18.65 -49.02 -16.79
N HIS A 52 -18.59 -49.92 -17.77
CA HIS A 52 -17.68 -51.04 -17.85
C HIS A 52 -16.96 -51.03 -19.21
N THR A 53 -15.68 -51.31 -19.20
CA THR A 53 -14.86 -51.37 -20.43
C THR A 53 -15.11 -52.62 -21.24
N LYS A 54 -15.65 -53.69 -20.60
CA LYS A 54 -15.99 -54.98 -21.23
C LYS A 54 -17.40 -55.42 -20.86
N HIS A 55 -18.05 -56.19 -21.73
CA HIS A 55 -19.34 -56.82 -21.43
C HIS A 55 -19.12 -58.01 -20.48
N SER A 56 -19.20 -57.78 -19.22
CA SER A 56 -19.03 -58.81 -18.17
C SER A 56 -20.13 -58.70 -17.10
N PRO A 57 -21.35 -59.22 -17.42
CA PRO A 57 -22.40 -59.33 -16.39
C PRO A 57 -22.08 -60.43 -15.36
N PRO A 58 -22.49 -60.27 -14.09
CA PRO A 58 -23.31 -59.19 -13.54
C PRO A 58 -22.53 -57.91 -13.24
N CYS A 59 -23.24 -56.76 -13.19
CA CYS A 59 -22.66 -55.49 -12.81
C CYS A 59 -21.98 -55.58 -11.44
N SER A 60 -20.72 -55.24 -11.34
CA SER A 60 -19.93 -55.34 -10.11
C SER A 60 -20.39 -54.38 -8.99
N ARG A 61 -21.34 -53.45 -9.26
CA ARG A 61 -21.88 -52.51 -8.28
C ARG A 61 -23.27 -52.92 -7.76
N CYS A 62 -24.17 -53.29 -8.63
CA CYS A 62 -25.58 -53.57 -8.26
C CYS A 62 -26.04 -54.99 -8.57
N GLY A 63 -25.23 -55.83 -9.19
CA GLY A 63 -25.57 -57.21 -9.54
C GLY A 63 -26.46 -57.37 -10.75
N ASN A 64 -26.90 -56.28 -11.40
CA ASN A 64 -27.76 -56.37 -12.59
C ASN A 64 -27.02 -57.01 -13.77
N HIS A 65 -27.72 -57.90 -14.48
CA HIS A 65 -27.19 -58.62 -15.65
C HIS A 65 -27.34 -57.86 -16.99
N LYS A 66 -28.09 -56.78 -16.99
CA LYS A 66 -28.40 -56.03 -18.23
C LYS A 66 -27.41 -54.85 -18.39
N LEU A 67 -26.46 -55.03 -19.33
CA LEU A 67 -25.52 -53.99 -19.74
C LEU A 67 -25.85 -53.61 -21.19
N VAL A 68 -25.91 -52.30 -21.46
CA VAL A 68 -26.18 -51.73 -22.79
C VAL A 68 -24.91 -51.08 -23.32
N ARG A 69 -24.68 -51.28 -24.61
CA ARG A 69 -23.53 -50.68 -25.29
C ARG A 69 -23.81 -49.23 -25.62
N GLU A 70 -22.97 -48.34 -25.16
CA GLU A 70 -23.10 -46.90 -25.40
C GLU A 70 -21.76 -46.36 -25.97
N LYS A 71 -21.87 -45.47 -26.96
CA LYS A 71 -20.71 -44.73 -27.48
C LYS A 71 -20.52 -43.49 -26.67
N GLN A 72 -19.42 -43.43 -25.94
CA GLN A 72 -18.98 -42.24 -25.23
C GLN A 72 -18.23 -41.36 -26.23
N ARG A 73 -18.78 -40.22 -26.59
CA ARG A 73 -18.07 -39.17 -27.30
C ARG A 73 -17.37 -38.31 -26.26
N VAL A 74 -16.08 -38.12 -26.41
CA VAL A 74 -15.34 -37.12 -25.67
C VAL A 74 -15.26 -35.93 -26.62
N ASP A 75 -15.98 -34.88 -26.34
CA ASP A 75 -15.90 -33.66 -27.12
C ASP A 75 -14.54 -32.97 -26.80
N GLU A 76 -13.89 -32.43 -27.82
CA GLU A 76 -12.59 -31.73 -27.63
C GLU A 76 -12.66 -30.59 -26.61
N GLU A 77 -13.85 -30.00 -26.43
CA GLU A 77 -14.12 -28.99 -25.42
C GLU A 77 -13.91 -29.49 -23.98
N ASP A 78 -14.21 -30.78 -23.71
CA ASP A 78 -14.02 -31.40 -22.39
C ASP A 78 -12.53 -31.67 -22.07
N LEU A 79 -11.65 -31.60 -23.06
CA LEU A 79 -10.21 -31.82 -22.94
C LEU A 79 -9.41 -30.51 -22.81
N THR A 80 -10.03 -29.35 -23.08
CA THR A 80 -9.41 -28.05 -22.90
C THR A 80 -9.38 -27.71 -21.42
N ALA A 81 -8.15 -27.65 -20.85
CA ALA A 81 -7.99 -27.11 -19.50
C ALA A 81 -8.50 -25.65 -19.48
N PRO A 82 -9.33 -25.28 -18.47
CA PRO A 82 -9.83 -23.90 -18.38
C PRO A 82 -8.68 -22.92 -18.37
N GLY A 83 -8.73 -21.93 -19.24
CA GLY A 83 -7.76 -20.87 -19.31
C GLY A 83 -7.76 -20.05 -18.01
N TYR A 84 -6.65 -19.36 -17.73
CA TYR A 84 -6.53 -18.53 -16.52
C TYR A 84 -7.67 -17.50 -16.39
N LEU A 85 -8.18 -17.00 -17.53
CA LEU A 85 -9.29 -16.03 -17.58
C LEU A 85 -10.66 -16.66 -17.29
N ASP A 86 -10.82 -17.95 -17.53
CA ASP A 86 -12.09 -18.67 -17.28
C ASP A 86 -12.32 -18.92 -15.77
N LEU A 87 -11.22 -18.88 -14.98
CA LEU A 87 -11.27 -18.99 -13.53
C LEU A 87 -11.65 -17.67 -12.85
N VAL A 88 -11.57 -16.55 -13.57
CA VAL A 88 -11.84 -15.23 -13.02
C VAL A 88 -13.31 -14.88 -13.21
N THR A 89 -14.11 -15.10 -12.18
CA THR A 89 -15.53 -14.74 -12.21
C THR A 89 -15.72 -13.21 -12.22
N PRO A 90 -16.77 -12.68 -12.89
CA PRO A 90 -17.07 -11.24 -12.88
C PRO A 90 -17.20 -10.65 -11.47
N ARG A 91 -17.63 -11.44 -10.50
CA ARG A 91 -17.74 -11.04 -9.09
C ARG A 91 -16.38 -10.83 -8.44
N TYR A 92 -15.39 -11.67 -8.78
CA TYR A 92 -14.02 -11.52 -8.31
C TYR A 92 -13.37 -10.25 -8.88
N LEU A 93 -13.55 -9.99 -10.19
CA LEU A 93 -13.06 -8.76 -10.82
C LEU A 93 -13.70 -7.51 -10.21
N ALA A 94 -15.01 -7.55 -9.94
CA ALA A 94 -15.68 -6.46 -9.24
C ALA A 94 -15.11 -6.24 -7.83
N GLY A 95 -14.84 -7.31 -7.08
CA GLY A 95 -14.20 -7.23 -5.76
C GLY A 95 -12.80 -6.60 -5.81
N VAL A 96 -11.97 -7.05 -6.76
CA VAL A 96 -10.62 -6.47 -6.98
C VAL A 96 -10.71 -5.00 -7.37
N ALA A 97 -11.63 -4.63 -8.27
CA ALA A 97 -11.84 -3.24 -8.67
C ALA A 97 -12.22 -2.35 -7.48
N VAL A 98 -13.11 -2.82 -6.60
CA VAL A 98 -13.47 -2.09 -5.36
C VAL A 98 -12.26 -1.89 -4.45
N VAL A 99 -11.45 -2.94 -4.23
CA VAL A 99 -10.24 -2.83 -3.40
C VAL A 99 -9.23 -1.84 -4.00
N VAL A 100 -9.03 -1.87 -5.32
CA VAL A 100 -8.14 -0.93 -6.02
C VAL A 100 -8.64 0.51 -5.89
N VAL A 101 -9.96 0.74 -6.04
CA VAL A 101 -10.56 2.07 -5.89
C VAL A 101 -10.39 2.57 -4.44
N LEU A 102 -10.67 1.72 -3.45
CA LEU A 102 -10.49 2.09 -2.03
C LEU A 102 -9.02 2.39 -1.70
N ALA A 103 -8.08 1.61 -2.21
CA ALA A 103 -6.66 1.85 -2.05
C ALA A 103 -6.23 3.17 -2.72
N ALA A 104 -6.76 3.47 -3.92
CA ALA A 104 -6.49 4.72 -4.62
C ALA A 104 -7.07 5.93 -3.85
N VAL A 105 -8.31 5.83 -3.35
CA VAL A 105 -8.93 6.89 -2.55
C VAL A 105 -8.15 7.11 -1.24
N PHE A 106 -7.72 6.03 -0.59
CA PHE A 106 -6.88 6.12 0.62
C PHE A 106 -5.55 6.81 0.33
N LEU A 107 -4.85 6.42 -0.75
CA LEU A 107 -3.58 7.05 -1.15
C LEU A 107 -3.78 8.53 -1.51
N LEU A 108 -4.86 8.88 -2.21
CA LEU A 108 -5.18 10.26 -2.54
C LEU A 108 -5.56 11.08 -1.29
N GLY A 109 -6.15 10.44 -0.28
CA GLY A 109 -6.43 11.06 1.01
C GLY A 109 -5.15 11.35 1.80
N VAL A 110 -4.24 10.39 1.89
CA VAL A 110 -2.92 10.56 2.57
C VAL A 110 -2.05 11.62 1.87
N THR A 111 -2.14 11.75 0.54
CA THR A 111 -1.42 12.79 -0.22
C THR A 111 -2.12 14.15 -0.22
N GLY A 112 -3.25 14.30 0.47
CA GLY A 112 -4.01 15.56 0.54
C GLY A 112 -4.72 15.97 -0.76
N VAL A 113 -4.68 15.13 -1.79
CA VAL A 113 -5.36 15.41 -3.07
C VAL A 113 -6.88 15.25 -2.96
N VAL A 114 -7.35 14.40 -2.04
CA VAL A 114 -8.77 14.20 -1.74
C VAL A 114 -8.97 14.32 -0.23
N GLN A 115 -9.75 15.28 0.20
CA GLN A 115 -10.15 15.41 1.60
C GLN A 115 -11.19 14.34 1.93
N ILE A 116 -10.81 13.39 2.79
CA ILE A 116 -11.72 12.38 3.32
C ILE A 116 -12.21 12.87 4.68
N PRO A 117 -13.52 13.15 4.87
CA PRO A 117 -14.03 13.58 6.17
C PRO A 117 -13.65 12.59 7.26
N GLY A 118 -12.93 13.06 8.28
CA GLY A 118 -12.47 12.25 9.41
C GLY A 118 -11.07 11.65 9.28
N LEU A 119 -10.34 11.88 8.14
CA LEU A 119 -8.91 11.54 7.97
C LEU A 119 -8.01 12.76 7.78
N SER A 120 -8.56 13.95 7.71
CA SER A 120 -7.81 15.20 7.60
C SER A 120 -8.43 16.22 8.54
N SER A 121 -7.63 17.16 9.00
CA SER A 121 -8.04 18.32 9.83
C SER A 121 -9.13 19.21 9.21
N GLY A 122 -9.60 18.90 8.01
CA GLY A 122 -10.53 19.74 7.26
C GLY A 122 -9.88 20.99 6.63
N LEU A 123 -8.59 21.20 6.85
CA LEU A 123 -7.83 22.30 6.26
C LEU A 123 -7.50 22.03 4.79
N PRO A 124 -7.63 23.01 3.90
CA PRO A 124 -7.25 22.87 2.51
C PRO A 124 -5.72 22.76 2.38
N SER A 125 -5.24 21.91 1.47
CA SER A 125 -3.81 21.82 1.17
C SER A 125 -3.31 23.14 0.57
N VAL A 126 -2.13 23.59 1.02
CA VAL A 126 -1.46 24.77 0.47
C VAL A 126 -0.34 24.30 -0.46
N SER A 127 -0.54 24.46 -1.76
CA SER A 127 0.45 24.14 -2.79
C SER A 127 1.30 25.34 -3.19
N ASP A 128 2.42 25.09 -3.86
CA ASP A 128 3.30 26.14 -4.41
C ASP A 128 3.74 27.18 -3.37
N VAL A 129 4.10 26.69 -2.18
CA VAL A 129 4.69 27.53 -1.13
C VAL A 129 6.17 27.75 -1.46
N PRO A 130 6.63 29.00 -1.53
CA PRO A 130 8.04 29.28 -1.81
C PRO A 130 8.92 28.90 -0.61
N GLY A 131 10.13 28.40 -0.89
CA GLY A 131 11.09 27.97 0.14
C GLY A 131 11.06 26.47 0.41
N GLU A 132 11.52 26.10 1.62
CA GLU A 132 11.75 24.71 2.01
C GLU A 132 10.87 24.35 3.23
N ALA A 133 10.09 23.27 3.13
CA ALA A 133 9.16 22.80 4.16
C ALA A 133 9.60 21.46 4.81
N GLU A 134 10.46 20.67 4.14
CA GLU A 134 10.88 19.36 4.65
C GLU A 134 12.34 19.36 5.11
N ALA A 135 13.21 20.00 4.32
CA ALA A 135 14.64 20.09 4.63
C ALA A 135 15.21 21.37 4.03
N ALA A 136 16.13 22.00 4.74
CA ALA A 136 16.91 23.13 4.24
C ALA A 136 18.41 22.81 4.36
N GLY A 137 19.10 22.77 3.21
CA GLY A 137 20.47 22.25 3.14
C GLY A 137 20.50 20.76 3.54
N ASP A 138 21.35 20.43 4.50
CA ASP A 138 21.50 19.05 5.01
C ASP A 138 20.62 18.78 6.25
N ARG A 139 19.76 19.70 6.65
CA ARG A 139 18.97 19.61 7.88
C ARG A 139 17.51 19.28 7.58
N SER A 140 16.98 18.32 8.31
CA SER A 140 15.54 18.02 8.33
C SER A 140 14.82 19.03 9.20
N LEU A 141 13.78 19.69 8.69
CA LEU A 141 12.98 20.63 9.48
C LEU A 141 12.19 19.91 10.57
N ALA A 142 11.78 18.66 10.34
CA ALA A 142 11.18 17.84 11.38
C ALA A 142 12.12 17.57 12.56
N ALA A 143 13.45 17.45 12.33
CA ALA A 143 14.41 17.30 13.41
C ALA A 143 14.59 18.63 14.20
N VAL A 144 14.48 19.76 13.52
CA VAL A 144 14.46 21.09 14.18
C VAL A 144 13.22 21.27 15.05
N GLU A 145 12.05 20.85 14.57
CA GLU A 145 10.80 20.89 15.34
C GLU A 145 10.88 20.01 16.60
N GLU A 146 11.44 18.80 16.47
CA GLU A 146 11.66 17.92 17.62
C GLU A 146 12.62 18.55 18.64
N ALA A 147 13.73 19.13 18.17
CA ALA A 147 14.68 19.84 19.02
C ALA A 147 14.06 21.08 19.68
N TYR A 148 13.22 21.83 18.94
CA TYR A 148 12.46 22.97 19.48
C TYR A 148 11.56 22.55 20.64
N LEU A 149 10.74 21.50 20.44
CA LEU A 149 9.83 21.03 21.48
C LEU A 149 10.61 20.53 22.72
N ALA A 150 11.73 19.85 22.53
CA ALA A 150 12.58 19.41 23.62
C ALA A 150 13.11 20.61 24.42
N GLU A 151 13.71 21.62 23.76
CA GLU A 151 14.22 22.82 24.40
C GLU A 151 13.13 23.65 25.10
N LEU A 152 11.93 23.76 24.46
CA LEU A 152 10.78 24.44 25.06
C LEU A 152 10.34 23.74 26.36
N ASN A 153 10.26 22.38 26.32
CA ASN A 153 9.89 21.58 27.48
C ASN A 153 10.94 21.72 28.61
N ASP A 154 12.22 21.70 28.30
CA ASP A 154 13.30 21.95 29.30
C ASP A 154 13.13 23.32 29.96
N ARG A 155 12.80 24.36 29.18
CA ARG A 155 12.52 25.70 29.72
C ARG A 155 11.28 25.73 30.61
N ARG A 156 10.23 25.04 30.21
CA ARG A 156 9.00 24.90 30.99
C ARG A 156 9.22 24.17 32.32
N GLU A 157 9.94 23.05 32.30
CA GLU A 157 10.31 22.32 33.51
C GLU A 157 11.18 23.15 34.45
N GLY A 158 12.14 23.91 33.89
CA GLY A 158 12.95 24.85 34.64
C GLY A 158 12.15 25.98 35.31
N ALA A 159 10.98 26.32 34.74
CA ALA A 159 10.02 27.29 35.30
C ALA A 159 8.99 26.62 36.23
N GLY A 160 9.04 25.30 36.45
CA GLY A 160 8.08 24.56 37.28
C GLY A 160 6.75 24.25 36.59
N LEU A 161 6.71 24.31 35.25
CA LEU A 161 5.56 23.97 34.42
C LEU A 161 5.69 22.51 33.92
N GLY A 162 4.57 21.88 33.60
CA GLY A 162 4.58 20.55 32.97
C GLY A 162 4.99 20.63 31.49
N THR A 163 5.43 19.50 30.92
CA THR A 163 5.73 19.36 29.50
C THR A 163 4.50 19.48 28.63
N LEU A 164 4.72 19.88 27.38
CA LEU A 164 3.73 19.83 26.30
C LEU A 164 3.90 18.50 25.55
N ASP A 165 2.80 17.86 25.25
CA ASP A 165 2.73 16.69 24.37
C ASP A 165 2.43 17.16 22.94
N ARG A 166 3.12 16.58 21.95
CA ARG A 166 2.89 16.88 20.55
C ARG A 166 1.56 16.26 20.08
N ASP A 167 0.74 17.02 19.39
CA ASP A 167 -0.56 16.60 18.84
C ASP A 167 -0.58 16.76 17.32
N GLU A 168 -0.87 15.69 16.60
CA GLU A 168 -0.82 15.63 15.13
C GLU A 168 -1.81 16.64 14.48
N GLN A 169 -2.97 16.84 15.06
CA GLN A 169 -3.95 17.79 14.52
C GLN A 169 -3.49 19.25 14.69
N LEU A 170 -2.83 19.55 15.81
CA LEU A 170 -2.23 20.86 16.00
C LEU A 170 -1.00 21.07 15.10
N ASP A 171 -0.23 20.01 14.80
CA ASP A 171 0.85 20.07 13.81
C ASP A 171 0.29 20.43 12.41
N GLU A 172 -0.78 19.77 11.97
CA GLU A 172 -1.42 20.09 10.69
C GLU A 172 -1.92 21.54 10.63
N VAL A 173 -2.43 22.07 11.75
CA VAL A 173 -2.87 23.47 11.85
C VAL A 173 -1.66 24.42 11.81
N ALA A 174 -0.56 24.07 12.47
CA ALA A 174 0.68 24.83 12.45
C ALA A 174 1.28 24.87 11.03
N GLU A 175 1.34 23.70 10.37
CA GLU A 175 1.83 23.55 8.98
C GLU A 175 0.99 24.39 8.00
N TYR A 176 -0.34 24.24 8.04
CA TYR A 176 -1.25 25.04 7.22
C TYR A 176 -1.02 26.53 7.41
N THR A 177 -0.97 26.97 8.66
CA THR A 177 -0.84 28.39 9.04
C THR A 177 0.50 28.94 8.57
N ASN A 178 1.60 28.21 8.82
CA ASN A 178 2.93 28.60 8.42
C ASN A 178 3.08 28.70 6.91
N LYS A 179 2.62 27.69 6.18
CA LYS A 179 2.59 27.69 4.71
C LYS A 179 1.80 28.87 4.14
N ARG A 180 0.67 29.23 4.73
CA ARG A 180 -0.13 30.39 4.31
C ARG A 180 0.60 31.69 4.60
N ILE A 181 1.28 31.81 5.76
CA ILE A 181 2.08 32.99 6.12
C ILE A 181 3.22 33.18 5.12
N VAL A 182 3.99 32.11 4.87
CA VAL A 182 5.14 32.17 3.96
C VAL A 182 4.68 32.50 2.53
N LYS A 183 3.63 31.84 2.04
CA LYS A 183 3.09 32.11 0.72
C LYS A 183 2.53 33.52 0.57
N ASN A 184 1.93 34.07 1.60
CA ASN A 184 1.47 35.46 1.61
C ASN A 184 2.61 36.47 1.63
N ARG A 185 3.71 36.19 2.35
CA ARG A 185 4.84 37.13 2.50
C ARG A 185 5.84 37.07 1.35
N HIS A 186 6.05 35.90 0.77
CA HIS A 186 7.10 35.64 -0.24
C HIS A 186 6.52 35.18 -1.61
N GLY A 187 5.20 35.17 -1.78
CA GLY A 187 4.52 34.78 -3.01
C GLY A 187 3.18 35.49 -3.17
N ASP A 188 2.31 34.88 -3.98
CA ASP A 188 0.96 35.40 -4.29
C ASP A 188 -0.11 34.56 -3.54
N GLY A 189 -0.12 34.63 -2.21
CA GLY A 189 -1.05 33.88 -1.37
C GLY A 189 -1.90 34.80 -0.48
N ASP A 190 -3.11 34.31 -0.15
CA ASP A 190 -3.95 34.93 0.88
C ASP A 190 -3.39 34.59 2.28
N PRO A 191 -3.62 35.44 3.29
CA PRO A 191 -3.26 35.13 4.68
C PRO A 191 -3.99 33.89 5.20
N PRO A 192 -3.55 33.32 6.34
CA PRO A 192 -4.31 32.26 7.03
C PRO A 192 -5.76 32.69 7.30
N ASP A 193 -6.69 31.75 7.24
CA ASP A 193 -8.10 31.95 7.52
C ASP A 193 -8.40 31.51 8.96
N ASP A 194 -8.68 32.47 9.83
CA ASP A 194 -8.96 32.23 11.26
C ASP A 194 -10.17 31.33 11.49
N GLY A 195 -11.16 31.36 10.58
CA GLY A 195 -12.35 30.52 10.68
C GLY A 195 -12.01 29.06 10.43
N GLN A 196 -11.21 28.78 9.38
CA GLN A 196 -10.76 27.43 9.06
C GLN A 196 -9.84 26.87 10.17
N ILE A 197 -8.93 27.70 10.69
CA ILE A 197 -8.06 27.34 11.82
C ILE A 197 -8.91 27.00 13.05
N SER A 198 -9.88 27.85 13.42
CA SER A 198 -10.77 27.62 14.56
C SER A 198 -11.58 26.34 14.42
N ASP A 199 -12.10 26.06 13.22
CA ASP A 199 -12.86 24.83 12.94
C ASP A 199 -11.98 23.59 13.05
N ALA A 200 -10.75 23.66 12.53
CA ALA A 200 -9.79 22.55 12.59
C ALA A 200 -9.36 22.23 14.03
N ILE A 201 -9.15 23.25 14.85
CA ILE A 201 -8.74 23.09 16.25
C ILE A 201 -9.87 22.54 17.13
N SER A 202 -11.14 22.84 16.81
CA SER A 202 -12.31 22.52 17.65
C SER A 202 -12.47 21.03 18.00
N GLY A 203 -11.80 20.13 17.26
CA GLY A 203 -11.76 18.69 17.54
C GLY A 203 -10.83 18.30 18.68
N THR A 204 -9.79 19.08 18.94
CA THR A 204 -8.71 18.79 19.89
C THR A 204 -8.76 19.72 21.09
N CYS A 205 -8.99 21.03 20.87
CA CYS A 205 -8.97 22.02 21.92
C CYS A 205 -10.22 22.95 21.85
N ASP A 206 -10.50 23.64 22.95
CA ASP A 206 -11.41 24.81 22.88
C ASP A 206 -10.66 25.93 22.12
N PRO A 207 -11.18 26.41 20.97
CA PRO A 207 -10.50 27.44 20.19
C PRO A 207 -10.19 28.75 20.97
N ARG A 208 -10.91 28.96 22.08
CA ARG A 208 -10.70 30.16 22.94
C ARG A 208 -9.52 29.98 23.89
N SER A 209 -9.08 28.74 24.13
CA SER A 209 -7.92 28.41 24.99
C SER A 209 -6.65 28.25 24.21
N VAL A 210 -6.72 28.28 22.89
CA VAL A 210 -5.54 28.10 22.03
C VAL A 210 -4.72 29.38 21.96
N THR A 211 -3.41 29.23 22.15
CA THR A 211 -2.44 30.32 22.02
C THR A 211 -1.57 30.06 20.78
N PRO A 212 -1.75 30.82 19.70
CA PRO A 212 -0.83 30.79 18.58
C PRO A 212 0.44 31.57 18.86
N ALA A 213 1.56 31.12 18.32
CA ALA A 213 2.79 31.88 18.30
C ALA A 213 3.44 31.79 16.91
N LEU A 214 4.05 32.88 16.47
CA LEU A 214 4.81 32.95 15.24
C LEU A 214 6.19 33.52 15.58
N VAL A 215 7.23 32.71 15.43
CA VAL A 215 8.64 33.15 15.55
C VAL A 215 9.20 33.32 14.15
N THR A 216 9.95 34.40 13.93
CA THR A 216 10.63 34.67 12.68
C THR A 216 12.09 34.99 12.98
N LEU A 217 13.00 34.19 12.45
CA LEU A 217 14.44 34.48 12.52
C LEU A 217 14.93 34.90 11.13
N PRO A 218 15.62 36.03 11.03
CA PRO A 218 16.25 36.45 9.77
C PRO A 218 17.35 35.45 9.35
N ALA A 219 17.76 35.46 8.09
CA ALA A 219 18.73 34.52 7.55
C ALA A 219 20.05 34.45 8.36
N GLU A 220 20.49 35.59 8.90
CA GLU A 220 21.68 35.69 9.73
C GLU A 220 21.58 35.03 11.12
N GLU A 221 20.38 34.69 11.56
CA GLU A 221 20.08 33.99 12.82
C GLU A 221 19.32 32.68 12.58
N GLY A 222 18.98 32.38 11.32
CA GLY A 222 18.21 31.25 10.90
C GLY A 222 19.00 29.97 10.71
N ILE A 223 18.46 29.07 9.89
CA ILE A 223 18.96 27.71 9.73
C ILE A 223 20.41 27.64 9.19
N ASP A 224 20.80 28.56 8.32
CA ASP A 224 22.16 28.60 7.73
C ASP A 224 23.21 29.13 8.70
N ALA A 225 22.81 29.94 9.69
CA ALA A 225 23.69 30.50 10.70
C ALA A 225 23.89 29.60 11.92
N ALA A 226 22.97 28.68 12.16
CA ALA A 226 23.02 27.79 13.31
C ALA A 226 24.01 26.62 13.10
N ASP A 227 24.83 26.31 14.09
CA ASP A 227 25.81 25.22 14.03
C ASP A 227 25.17 23.83 14.19
N SER A 228 23.97 23.76 14.78
CA SER A 228 23.25 22.54 15.06
C SER A 228 21.73 22.77 15.14
N ASP A 229 20.94 21.69 15.05
CA ASP A 229 19.48 21.75 15.24
C ASP A 229 19.12 22.26 16.65
N SER A 230 19.88 21.86 17.67
CA SER A 230 19.69 22.36 19.04
C SER A 230 20.03 23.86 19.18
N ALA A 231 21.03 24.38 18.46
CA ALA A 231 21.33 25.79 18.47
C ALA A 231 20.21 26.62 17.81
N LEU A 232 19.69 26.15 16.69
CA LEU A 232 18.54 26.77 16.03
C LEU A 232 17.30 26.69 16.91
N ALA A 233 17.02 25.52 17.50
CA ALA A 233 15.92 25.33 18.44
C ALA A 233 16.02 26.33 19.64
N GLY A 234 17.18 26.48 20.20
CA GLY A 234 17.42 27.49 21.28
C GLY A 234 17.07 28.90 20.82
N ALA A 235 17.53 29.32 19.62
CA ALA A 235 17.21 30.64 19.07
C ALA A 235 15.71 30.83 18.83
N LEU A 236 15.03 29.79 18.34
CA LEU A 236 13.55 29.79 18.14
C LEU A 236 12.79 29.90 19.47
N VAL A 237 13.24 29.16 20.50
CA VAL A 237 12.64 29.23 21.85
C VAL A 237 12.90 30.63 22.47
N ASP A 238 14.11 31.20 22.32
CA ASP A 238 14.41 32.54 22.79
C ASP A 238 13.53 33.59 22.09
N GLY A 239 13.33 33.44 20.75
CA GLY A 239 12.39 34.26 19.97
C GLY A 239 10.96 34.12 20.45
N ARG A 240 10.53 32.90 20.79
CA ARG A 240 9.19 32.62 21.35
C ARG A 240 8.99 33.30 22.71
N VAL A 241 9.97 33.17 23.61
CA VAL A 241 9.93 33.77 24.94
C VAL A 241 9.98 35.30 24.87
N ALA A 242 10.72 35.86 23.93
CA ALA A 242 10.78 37.31 23.74
C ALA A 242 9.45 37.93 23.29
N GLN A 243 8.55 37.17 22.72
CA GLN A 243 7.22 37.62 22.29
C GLN A 243 6.15 37.53 23.39
N GLY A 244 6.42 36.81 24.47
CA GLY A 244 5.48 36.62 25.56
C GLY A 244 6.01 35.59 26.57
N ASP A 245 5.16 35.28 27.56
CA ASP A 245 5.49 34.26 28.54
C ASP A 245 5.48 32.86 27.91
N LEU A 246 6.17 31.92 28.53
CA LEU A 246 6.08 30.49 28.22
C LEU A 246 4.61 30.04 28.28
N PRO A 247 4.23 29.01 27.45
CA PRO A 247 2.91 28.42 27.55
C PRO A 247 2.54 28.09 29.00
N THR A 248 1.31 28.41 29.39
CA THR A 248 0.86 28.34 30.81
C THR A 248 0.65 26.92 31.30
N ALA A 249 0.48 26.74 32.60
CA ALA A 249 0.40 25.40 33.23
C ALA A 249 -0.85 24.60 32.84
N ASP A 250 -1.88 25.24 32.30
CA ASP A 250 -3.11 24.61 31.78
C ASP A 250 -2.96 24.12 30.35
N GLN A 251 -1.96 24.59 29.61
CA GLN A 251 -1.64 24.12 28.26
C GLN A 251 -0.85 22.79 28.33
N ARG A 252 -1.34 21.80 27.60
CA ARG A 252 -0.83 20.43 27.61
C ARG A 252 -0.43 19.89 26.24
N LEU A 253 -1.07 20.43 25.20
CA LEU A 253 -0.84 19.99 23.83
C LEU A 253 -0.18 21.10 23.03
N THR A 254 0.65 20.69 22.06
CA THR A 254 1.27 21.61 21.12
C THR A 254 1.34 20.99 19.73
N GLY A 255 1.27 21.84 18.72
CA GLY A 255 1.65 21.53 17.36
C GLY A 255 2.60 22.60 16.85
N VAL A 256 3.58 22.20 16.06
CA VAL A 256 4.64 23.07 15.58
C VAL A 256 5.01 22.75 14.14
N ASP A 257 5.31 23.79 13.37
CA ASP A 257 5.84 23.69 12.01
C ASP A 257 6.93 24.71 11.78
N VAL A 258 7.98 24.28 11.08
CA VAL A 258 9.11 25.12 10.68
C VAL A 258 9.19 25.18 9.16
N HIS A 259 9.33 26.38 8.61
CA HIS A 259 9.51 26.62 7.18
C HIS A 259 10.62 27.63 6.93
N VAL A 260 11.44 27.39 5.90
CA VAL A 260 12.51 28.32 5.50
C VAL A 260 12.11 28.99 4.18
N ALA A 261 11.95 30.28 4.21
CA ALA A 261 11.62 31.08 3.05
C ALA A 261 12.78 31.21 2.06
N PRO A 262 12.53 31.63 0.78
CA PRO A 262 13.58 31.76 -0.24
C PRO A 262 14.71 32.74 0.10
N ASP A 263 14.48 33.69 0.99
CA ASP A 263 15.47 34.65 1.47
C ASP A 263 16.26 34.15 2.69
N GLY A 264 16.08 32.89 3.10
CA GLY A 264 16.71 32.26 4.25
C GLY A 264 16.04 32.56 5.59
N THR A 265 14.96 33.34 5.60
CA THR A 265 14.17 33.59 6.82
C THR A 265 13.54 32.32 7.32
N THR A 266 13.75 31.96 8.59
CA THR A 266 13.14 30.79 9.22
C THR A 266 11.86 31.21 9.96
N TYR A 267 10.76 30.57 9.63
CA TYR A 267 9.45 30.76 10.27
C TYR A 267 9.13 29.53 11.11
N LEU A 268 8.73 29.76 12.35
CA LEU A 268 8.14 28.74 13.21
C LEU A 268 6.75 29.19 13.59
N THR A 269 5.77 28.33 13.38
CA THR A 269 4.39 28.52 13.88
C THR A 269 4.11 27.47 14.94
N GLU A 270 3.60 27.90 16.09
CA GLU A 270 3.23 27.02 17.20
C GLU A 270 1.77 27.30 17.60
N PHE A 271 1.04 26.24 17.91
CA PHE A 271 -0.27 26.31 18.57
C PHE A 271 -0.20 25.49 19.85
N THR A 272 -0.61 26.10 20.97
CA THR A 272 -0.68 25.41 22.28
C THR A 272 -2.05 25.51 22.91
N CYS A 273 -2.51 24.45 23.58
CA CYS A 273 -3.75 24.44 24.35
C CYS A 273 -3.72 23.55 25.60
#